data_8a30af64b919330e43053fefe66a9cad
#
_entry.id   8a30af64b919330e43053fefe66a9cad
#
_cell.length_a   1.000
_cell.length_b   1.000
_cell.length_c   1.000
_cell.angle_alpha   90.00
_cell.angle_beta   90.00
_cell.angle_gamma   90.00
#
_symmetry.space_group_name_H-M   'P 1'
#
loop_
_entity.id
_entity.type
_entity.pdbx_description
1 polymer ?
#
loop_
_entity_poly.entity_id
_entity_poly.type
_entity_poly.pdbx_seq_one_letter_code
_entity_poly.pdbx_strand_id
1 'polypeptide(L)'
;IRDRMYSPSDLAFYNQGDKFPKLIVTNINTSIDSVLLPAMSSAQDDRERVKNMTRRAIKTSTYVMAPLMMGLAFCATPIVKLVLTDKWLPCVPFLRIFCITYMFWPVHTANLNAINAMGRSDWFLRLEIIKKIMGMAILLSTMWFGVMAMAYSLLLSSVLSQIINSWPNRKLLGYGYLEQVRDFAPGILLAVAMGICVYLIGYISLPTIVTLGIQIFAGAAFYIGVSALLKLEEFEYLLGMIKSFLKK
;
A
#
# COMPACT_ATOMS: atom_id res chain seq x y z
N ILE A 1 -4.09 15.29 -29.33
CA ILE A 1 -3.76 15.95 -28.05
C ILE A 1 -2.61 15.19 -27.35
N ARG A 2 -2.61 13.83 -27.35
CA ARG A 2 -1.64 12.97 -26.63
C ARG A 2 -0.20 13.15 -27.11
N ASP A 3 0.03 13.33 -28.40
CA ASP A 3 1.37 13.37 -29.00
C ASP A 3 2.09 14.73 -28.90
N ARG A 4 1.39 15.78 -28.44
CA ARG A 4 1.96 17.12 -28.25
C ARG A 4 2.41 17.44 -26.83
N MET A 5 1.96 16.67 -25.81
CA MET A 5 2.19 17.02 -24.42
C MET A 5 3.12 16.04 -23.69
N TYR A 6 3.23 14.80 -24.18
CA TYR A 6 4.05 13.77 -23.52
C TYR A 6 4.88 13.01 -24.56
N SER A 7 6.15 12.80 -24.25
CA SER A 7 6.98 11.90 -25.01
C SER A 7 6.50 10.45 -24.82
N PRO A 8 6.51 9.61 -25.86
CA PRO A 8 6.25 8.17 -25.71
C PRO A 8 7.17 7.50 -24.66
N SER A 9 8.40 8.00 -24.50
CA SER A 9 9.34 7.54 -23.50
C SER A 9 8.86 7.85 -22.06
N ASP A 10 8.29 9.03 -21.81
CA ASP A 10 7.81 9.41 -20.48
C ASP A 10 6.66 8.51 -20.03
N LEU A 11 5.75 8.19 -20.94
CA LEU A 11 4.68 7.23 -20.68
C LEU A 11 5.20 5.82 -20.46
N ALA A 12 6.26 5.42 -21.17
CA ALA A 12 6.90 4.13 -20.97
C ALA A 12 7.54 4.03 -19.57
N PHE A 13 8.23 5.08 -19.11
CA PHE A 13 8.81 5.14 -17.76
C PHE A 13 7.75 5.14 -16.66
N TYR A 14 6.67 5.89 -16.85
CA TYR A 14 5.52 5.88 -15.96
C TYR A 14 4.91 4.48 -15.83
N ASN A 15 4.58 3.84 -16.95
CA ASN A 15 4.00 2.51 -16.98
C ASN A 15 4.94 1.44 -16.39
N GLN A 16 6.25 1.58 -16.62
CA GLN A 16 7.22 0.63 -16.07
C GLN A 16 7.39 0.81 -14.56
N GLY A 17 7.33 2.05 -14.06
CA GLY A 17 7.33 2.32 -12.62
C GLY A 17 6.09 1.77 -11.89
N ASP A 18 4.95 1.68 -12.55
CA ASP A 18 3.69 1.13 -12.01
C ASP A 18 3.73 -0.41 -11.85
N LYS A 19 4.43 -1.13 -12.73
CA LYS A 19 4.34 -2.59 -12.84
C LYS A 19 4.71 -3.33 -11.54
N PHE A 20 5.86 -3.01 -10.93
CA PHE A 20 6.34 -3.73 -9.76
C PHE A 20 5.44 -3.54 -8.53
N PRO A 21 5.11 -2.29 -8.12
CA PRO A 21 4.20 -2.08 -7.00
C PRO A 21 2.82 -2.69 -7.25
N LYS A 22 2.32 -2.62 -8.48
CA LYS A 22 1.02 -3.16 -8.86
C LYS A 22 0.94 -4.68 -8.75
N LEU A 23 1.98 -5.40 -9.17
CA LEU A 23 2.06 -6.85 -9.01
C LEU A 23 1.95 -7.26 -7.53
N ILE A 24 2.69 -6.58 -6.65
CA ILE A 24 2.66 -6.88 -5.21
C ILE A 24 1.26 -6.61 -4.64
N VAL A 25 0.72 -5.41 -4.88
CA VAL A 25 -0.57 -5.03 -4.30
C VAL A 25 -1.73 -5.88 -4.81
N THR A 26 -1.74 -6.23 -6.09
CA THR A 26 -2.83 -7.03 -6.66
C THR A 26 -2.88 -8.41 -6.01
N ASN A 27 -1.75 -9.10 -5.87
CA ASN A 27 -1.71 -10.43 -5.26
C ASN A 27 -2.12 -10.41 -3.79
N ILE A 28 -1.61 -9.45 -3.01
CA ILE A 28 -1.94 -9.33 -1.59
C ILE A 28 -3.41 -8.95 -1.42
N ASN A 29 -3.90 -8.00 -2.18
CA ASN A 29 -5.27 -7.51 -2.06
C ASN A 29 -6.31 -8.56 -2.44
N THR A 30 -6.08 -9.30 -3.53
CA THR A 30 -6.97 -10.40 -3.93
C THR A 30 -7.05 -11.47 -2.83
N SER A 31 -5.92 -11.78 -2.19
CA SER A 31 -5.88 -12.73 -1.08
C SER A 31 -6.67 -12.23 0.14
N ILE A 32 -6.58 -10.94 0.44
CA ILE A 32 -7.35 -10.32 1.53
C ILE A 32 -8.84 -10.35 1.21
N ASP A 33 -9.25 -9.92 0.02
CA ASP A 33 -10.65 -9.84 -0.41
C ASP A 33 -11.36 -11.21 -0.34
N SER A 34 -10.69 -12.25 -0.82
CA SER A 34 -11.26 -13.60 -0.88
C SER A 34 -11.63 -14.18 0.49
N VAL A 35 -10.98 -13.73 1.55
CA VAL A 35 -11.20 -14.21 2.93
C VAL A 35 -12.02 -13.21 3.74
N LEU A 36 -11.73 -11.92 3.59
CA LEU A 36 -12.26 -10.89 4.48
C LEU A 36 -13.75 -10.64 4.26
N LEU A 37 -14.20 -10.51 3.01
CA LEU A 37 -15.60 -10.21 2.70
C LEU A 37 -16.56 -11.32 3.15
N PRO A 38 -16.33 -12.62 2.86
CA PRO A 38 -17.19 -13.69 3.36
C PRO A 38 -17.22 -13.75 4.90
N ALA A 39 -16.04 -13.59 5.54
CA ALA A 39 -15.95 -13.61 6.99
C ALA A 39 -16.70 -12.45 7.65
N MET A 40 -16.62 -11.24 7.10
CA MET A 40 -17.38 -10.09 7.60
C MET A 40 -18.87 -10.24 7.33
N SER A 41 -19.27 -10.77 6.16
CA SER A 41 -20.68 -11.01 5.81
C SER A 41 -21.35 -12.02 6.75
N SER A 42 -20.62 -13.04 7.20
CA SER A 42 -21.14 -14.00 8.20
C SER A 42 -21.33 -13.39 9.59
N ALA A 43 -20.77 -12.22 9.85
CA ALA A 43 -20.84 -11.49 11.10
C ALA A 43 -21.65 -10.18 11.00
N GLN A 44 -22.43 -9.98 9.91
CA GLN A 44 -23.09 -8.70 9.59
C GLN A 44 -24.01 -8.17 10.66
N ASP A 45 -24.62 -9.04 11.48
CA ASP A 45 -25.56 -8.67 12.55
C ASP A 45 -24.84 -8.18 13.82
N ASP A 46 -23.51 -8.41 13.92
CA ASP A 46 -22.67 -8.00 15.03
C ASP A 46 -21.69 -6.89 14.59
N ARG A 47 -22.12 -5.63 14.78
CA ARG A 47 -21.35 -4.45 14.40
C ARG A 47 -19.97 -4.39 15.06
N GLU A 48 -19.86 -4.79 16.32
CA GLU A 48 -18.60 -4.73 17.05
C GLU A 48 -17.63 -5.78 16.51
N ARG A 49 -18.13 -6.94 16.16
CA ARG A 49 -17.35 -8.00 15.52
C ARG A 49 -16.83 -7.57 14.14
N VAL A 50 -17.70 -6.97 13.30
CA VAL A 50 -17.28 -6.43 11.98
C VAL A 50 -16.25 -5.32 12.15
N LYS A 51 -16.44 -4.40 13.12
CA LYS A 51 -15.45 -3.36 13.45
C LYS A 51 -14.08 -3.95 13.80
N ASN A 52 -14.06 -4.93 14.70
CA ASN A 52 -12.83 -5.58 15.15
C ASN A 52 -12.14 -6.34 14.00
N MET A 53 -12.90 -6.98 13.11
CA MET A 53 -12.37 -7.63 11.90
C MET A 53 -11.79 -6.60 10.94
N THR A 54 -12.48 -5.48 10.70
CA THR A 54 -12.00 -4.37 9.85
C THR A 54 -10.70 -3.79 10.41
N ARG A 55 -10.67 -3.49 11.71
CA ARG A 55 -9.51 -2.96 12.41
C ARG A 55 -8.30 -3.89 12.29
N ARG A 56 -8.51 -5.18 12.57
CA ARG A 56 -7.47 -6.21 12.45
C ARG A 56 -6.98 -6.34 11.02
N ALA A 57 -7.88 -6.36 10.03
CA ALA A 57 -7.51 -6.42 8.63
C ALA A 57 -6.64 -5.23 8.22
N ILE A 58 -7.02 -4.01 8.59
CA ILE A 58 -6.24 -2.79 8.31
C ILE A 58 -4.86 -2.88 8.95
N LYS A 59 -4.76 -3.19 10.25
CA LYS A 59 -3.50 -3.30 10.98
C LYS A 59 -2.58 -4.34 10.35
N THR A 60 -3.06 -5.58 10.22
CA THR A 60 -2.24 -6.71 9.74
C THR A 60 -1.83 -6.54 8.28
N SER A 61 -2.75 -6.12 7.40
CA SER A 61 -2.43 -5.96 5.98
C SER A 61 -1.48 -4.79 5.73
N THR A 62 -1.63 -3.68 6.44
CA THR A 62 -0.68 -2.56 6.35
C THR A 62 0.68 -2.94 6.92
N TYR A 63 0.72 -3.70 8.02
CA TYR A 63 1.96 -4.20 8.61
C TYR A 63 2.77 -5.06 7.63
N VAL A 64 2.12 -5.85 6.76
CA VAL A 64 2.78 -6.63 5.71
C VAL A 64 3.11 -5.77 4.48
N MET A 65 2.17 -4.93 4.05
CA MET A 65 2.32 -4.14 2.83
C MET A 65 3.37 -3.03 2.96
N ALA A 66 3.44 -2.35 4.12
CA ALA A 66 4.33 -1.22 4.30
C ALA A 66 5.81 -1.57 4.13
N PRO A 67 6.37 -2.64 4.75
CA PRO A 67 7.78 -2.98 4.54
C PRO A 67 8.07 -3.44 3.11
N LEU A 68 7.14 -4.12 2.44
CA LEU A 68 7.31 -4.53 1.04
C LEU A 68 7.37 -3.32 0.11
N MET A 69 6.44 -2.36 0.27
CA MET A 69 6.41 -1.16 -0.56
C MET A 69 7.56 -0.20 -0.25
N MET A 70 7.90 0.00 1.03
CA MET A 70 9.05 0.82 1.41
C MET A 70 10.37 0.16 1.02
N GLY A 71 10.53 -1.14 1.20
CA GLY A 71 11.68 -1.89 0.73
C GLY A 71 11.87 -1.73 -0.78
N LEU A 72 10.81 -1.92 -1.56
CA LEU A 72 10.83 -1.71 -3.01
C LEU A 72 11.18 -0.26 -3.39
N ALA A 73 10.62 0.74 -2.69
CA ALA A 73 10.87 2.15 -2.97
C ALA A 73 12.32 2.56 -2.69
N PHE A 74 12.89 2.09 -1.59
CA PHE A 74 14.27 2.41 -1.21
C PHE A 74 15.32 1.59 -1.97
N CYS A 75 15.00 0.36 -2.39
CA CYS A 75 15.82 -0.47 -3.26
C CYS A 75 15.52 -0.24 -4.76
N ALA A 76 14.69 0.73 -5.13
CA ALA A 76 14.23 0.92 -6.51
C ALA A 76 15.36 1.03 -7.52
N THR A 77 16.41 1.82 -7.22
CA THR A 77 17.54 2.02 -8.12
C THR A 77 18.32 0.73 -8.42
N PRO A 78 18.81 -0.03 -7.42
CA PRO A 78 19.50 -1.29 -7.70
C PRO A 78 18.58 -2.34 -8.35
N ILE A 79 17.30 -2.40 -8.00
CA ILE A 79 16.34 -3.32 -8.62
C ILE A 79 16.18 -3.00 -10.12
N VAL A 80 15.95 -1.73 -10.46
CA VAL A 80 15.78 -1.32 -11.86
C VAL A 80 17.06 -1.59 -12.66
N LYS A 81 18.24 -1.30 -12.12
CA LYS A 81 19.51 -1.60 -12.78
C LYS A 81 19.69 -3.09 -13.09
N LEU A 82 19.37 -3.95 -12.13
CA LEU A 82 19.57 -5.39 -12.26
C LEU A 82 18.53 -6.07 -13.15
N VAL A 83 17.27 -5.65 -13.05
CA VAL A 83 16.14 -6.32 -13.72
C VAL A 83 15.85 -5.71 -15.08
N LEU A 84 16.01 -4.38 -15.23
CA LEU A 84 15.56 -3.65 -16.43
C LEU A 84 16.68 -2.99 -17.21
N THR A 85 17.87 -2.85 -16.64
CA THR A 85 19.02 -2.13 -17.19
C THR A 85 19.00 -0.61 -16.92
N ASP A 86 20.15 0.04 -17.14
CA ASP A 86 20.35 1.48 -16.89
C ASP A 86 19.43 2.39 -17.72
N LYS A 87 18.99 1.94 -18.88
CA LYS A 87 18.04 2.66 -19.74
C LYS A 87 16.73 3.01 -19.03
N TRP A 88 16.32 2.20 -18.05
CA TRP A 88 15.06 2.35 -17.34
C TRP A 88 15.16 3.12 -16.03
N LEU A 89 16.33 3.62 -15.66
CA LEU A 89 16.51 4.43 -14.44
C LEU A 89 15.55 5.62 -14.32
N PRO A 90 15.13 6.30 -15.42
CA PRO A 90 14.14 7.36 -15.32
C PRO A 90 12.76 6.89 -14.79
N CYS A 91 12.47 5.58 -14.72
CA CYS A 91 11.23 5.08 -14.11
C CYS A 91 11.28 5.04 -12.57
N VAL A 92 12.46 5.14 -11.95
CA VAL A 92 12.65 5.04 -10.48
C VAL A 92 11.80 6.05 -9.69
N PRO A 93 11.73 7.35 -10.05
CA PRO A 93 10.86 8.30 -9.34
C PRO A 93 9.39 7.89 -9.37
N PHE A 94 8.89 7.40 -10.50
CA PHE A 94 7.52 6.91 -10.64
C PHE A 94 7.28 5.67 -9.76
N LEU A 95 8.21 4.73 -9.79
CA LEU A 95 8.14 3.52 -8.96
C LEU A 95 8.03 3.87 -7.48
N ARG A 96 8.82 4.83 -6.99
CA ARG A 96 8.75 5.30 -5.59
C ARG A 96 7.39 5.90 -5.25
N ILE A 97 6.83 6.75 -6.12
CA ILE A 97 5.51 7.35 -5.93
C ILE A 97 4.43 6.26 -5.88
N PHE A 98 4.48 5.29 -6.79
CA PHE A 98 3.51 4.19 -6.82
C PHE A 98 3.61 3.26 -5.62
N CYS A 99 4.81 3.01 -5.09
CA CYS A 99 4.97 2.27 -3.84
C CYS A 99 4.21 2.96 -2.69
N ILE A 100 4.35 4.28 -2.55
CA ILE A 100 3.65 5.05 -1.52
C ILE A 100 2.14 5.02 -1.78
N THR A 101 1.71 5.18 -3.03
CA THR A 101 0.29 5.18 -3.42
C THR A 101 -0.38 3.84 -3.08
N TYR A 102 0.25 2.73 -3.44
CA TYR A 102 -0.32 1.40 -3.30
C TYR A 102 -0.17 0.81 -1.89
N MET A 103 0.72 1.36 -1.06
CA MET A 103 0.86 0.96 0.33
C MET A 103 -0.46 1.04 1.11
N PHE A 104 -1.33 1.99 0.77
CA PHE A 104 -2.62 2.19 1.42
C PHE A 104 -3.77 1.38 0.82
N TRP A 105 -3.54 0.63 -0.26
CA TRP A 105 -4.61 -0.11 -0.95
C TRP A 105 -5.35 -1.11 -0.04
N PRO A 106 -4.69 -1.88 0.84
CA PRO A 106 -5.40 -2.78 1.75
C PRO A 106 -6.36 -2.08 2.70
N VAL A 107 -6.06 -0.82 3.08
CA VAL A 107 -6.96 0.00 3.91
C VAL A 107 -8.24 0.34 3.14
N HIS A 108 -8.13 0.65 1.84
CA HIS A 108 -9.31 0.87 0.99
C HIS A 108 -10.16 -0.39 0.92
N THR A 109 -9.54 -1.53 0.65
CA THR A 109 -10.20 -2.83 0.54
C THR A 109 -10.94 -3.20 1.82
N ALA A 110 -10.30 -3.09 2.98
CA ALA A 110 -10.91 -3.42 4.26
C ALA A 110 -12.12 -2.51 4.57
N ASN A 111 -12.02 -1.21 4.27
CA ASN A 111 -13.13 -0.28 4.47
C ASN A 111 -14.33 -0.59 3.55
N LEU A 112 -14.08 -0.90 2.28
CA LEU A 112 -15.13 -1.20 1.32
C LEU A 112 -15.79 -2.56 1.61
N ASN A 113 -15.01 -3.56 2.03
CA ASN A 113 -15.54 -4.85 2.44
C ASN A 113 -16.45 -4.74 3.67
N ALA A 114 -16.09 -3.89 4.63
CA ALA A 114 -16.95 -3.63 5.79
C ALA A 114 -18.30 -3.01 5.38
N ILE A 115 -18.30 -2.04 4.45
CA ILE A 115 -19.53 -1.42 3.94
C ILE A 115 -20.40 -2.45 3.21
N ASN A 116 -19.80 -3.28 2.36
CA ASN A 116 -20.50 -4.33 1.62
C ASN A 116 -21.06 -5.42 2.56
N ALA A 117 -20.28 -5.86 3.54
CA ALA A 117 -20.70 -6.85 4.51
C ALA A 117 -21.89 -6.38 5.37
N MET A 118 -21.96 -5.06 5.65
CA MET A 118 -23.09 -4.46 6.35
C MET A 118 -24.32 -4.25 5.45
N GLY A 119 -24.35 -4.82 4.23
CA GLY A 119 -25.47 -4.72 3.29
C GLY A 119 -25.67 -3.33 2.68
N ARG A 120 -24.67 -2.43 2.76
CA ARG A 120 -24.79 -1.04 2.31
C ARG A 120 -24.11 -0.80 0.95
N SER A 121 -24.43 -1.66 -0.01
CA SER A 121 -23.93 -1.52 -1.40
C SER A 121 -24.34 -0.18 -2.07
N ASP A 122 -25.41 0.47 -1.58
CA ASP A 122 -25.79 1.81 -1.98
C ASP A 122 -24.71 2.85 -1.65
N TRP A 123 -24.08 2.74 -0.50
CA TRP A 123 -22.95 3.60 -0.11
C TRP A 123 -21.70 3.29 -0.92
N PHE A 124 -21.41 2.01 -1.13
CA PHE A 124 -20.29 1.59 -1.98
C PHE A 124 -20.36 2.27 -3.36
N LEU A 125 -21.53 2.20 -4.04
CA LEU A 125 -21.71 2.81 -5.36
C LEU A 125 -21.52 4.34 -5.32
N ARG A 126 -22.09 5.02 -4.32
CA ARG A 126 -21.93 6.46 -4.14
C ARG A 126 -20.47 6.87 -3.95
N LEU A 127 -19.73 6.14 -3.11
CA LEU A 127 -18.31 6.41 -2.88
C LEU A 127 -17.48 6.21 -4.16
N GLU A 128 -17.77 5.16 -4.93
CA GLU A 128 -17.07 4.92 -6.21
C GLU A 128 -17.31 6.06 -7.22
N ILE A 129 -18.55 6.56 -7.30
CA ILE A 129 -18.88 7.70 -8.16
C ILE A 129 -18.14 8.96 -7.71
N ILE A 130 -18.16 9.28 -6.40
CA ILE A 130 -17.47 10.46 -5.85
C ILE A 130 -15.97 10.37 -6.12
N LYS A 131 -15.34 9.22 -5.88
CA LYS A 131 -13.91 9.01 -6.12
C LYS A 131 -13.55 9.12 -7.60
N LYS A 132 -14.38 8.60 -8.50
CA LYS A 132 -14.17 8.72 -9.96
C LYS A 132 -14.26 10.18 -10.43
N ILE A 133 -15.27 10.92 -9.99
CA ILE A 133 -15.40 12.34 -10.32
C ILE A 133 -14.21 13.14 -9.77
N MET A 134 -13.87 12.93 -8.50
CA MET A 134 -12.73 13.58 -7.85
C MET A 134 -11.41 13.23 -8.56
N GLY A 135 -11.16 11.95 -8.82
CA GLY A 135 -9.94 11.50 -9.50
C GLY A 135 -9.82 12.06 -10.92
N MET A 136 -10.94 12.13 -11.65
CA MET A 136 -10.98 12.74 -12.98
C MET A 136 -10.69 14.25 -12.92
N ALA A 137 -11.29 14.98 -11.98
CA ALA A 137 -11.04 16.41 -11.78
C ALA A 137 -9.56 16.69 -11.44
N ILE A 138 -8.97 15.90 -10.54
CA ILE A 138 -7.55 16.01 -10.18
C ILE A 138 -6.66 15.70 -11.38
N LEU A 139 -6.97 14.64 -12.13
CA LEU A 139 -6.20 14.26 -13.32
C LEU A 139 -6.25 15.33 -14.39
N LEU A 140 -7.44 15.87 -14.70
CA LEU A 140 -7.62 16.92 -15.69
C LEU A 140 -6.90 18.22 -15.31
N SER A 141 -6.86 18.58 -14.03
CA SER A 141 -6.11 19.76 -13.56
C SER A 141 -4.60 19.56 -13.58
N THR A 142 -4.11 18.33 -13.46
CA THR A 142 -2.66 18.04 -13.37
C THR A 142 -2.04 17.59 -14.68
N MET A 143 -2.85 17.14 -15.65
CA MET A 143 -2.35 16.64 -16.94
C MET A 143 -1.53 17.67 -17.75
N TRP A 144 -1.70 18.95 -17.48
CA TRP A 144 -0.98 20.04 -18.16
C TRP A 144 0.44 20.25 -17.62
N PHE A 145 0.77 19.69 -16.46
CA PHE A 145 2.04 19.89 -15.76
C PHE A 145 3.04 18.74 -15.94
N GLY A 146 2.75 17.78 -16.84
CA GLY A 146 3.64 16.68 -17.17
C GLY A 146 3.34 15.38 -16.44
N VAL A 147 4.03 14.29 -16.85
CA VAL A 147 3.76 12.90 -16.36
C VAL A 147 4.07 12.75 -14.87
N MET A 148 5.06 13.50 -14.35
CA MET A 148 5.37 13.47 -12.91
C MET A 148 4.24 14.06 -12.08
N ALA A 149 3.60 15.14 -12.53
CA ALA A 149 2.43 15.71 -11.88
C ALA A 149 1.23 14.73 -11.88
N MET A 150 1.07 13.95 -12.95
CA MET A 150 0.07 12.88 -13.00
C MET A 150 0.35 11.78 -11.97
N ALA A 151 1.60 11.39 -11.74
CA ALA A 151 1.95 10.42 -10.70
C ALA A 151 1.62 10.96 -9.29
N TYR A 152 1.96 12.21 -9.01
CA TYR A 152 1.57 12.86 -7.74
C TYR A 152 0.06 13.03 -7.59
N SER A 153 -0.66 13.25 -8.69
CA SER A 153 -2.12 13.35 -8.66
C SER A 153 -2.79 12.04 -8.23
N LEU A 154 -2.23 10.90 -8.64
CA LEU A 154 -2.69 9.58 -8.17
C LEU A 154 -2.44 9.40 -6.68
N LEU A 155 -1.29 9.82 -6.17
CA LEU A 155 -1.00 9.78 -4.73
C LEU A 155 -2.02 10.64 -3.96
N LEU A 156 -2.26 11.88 -4.40
CA LEU A 156 -3.26 12.77 -3.79
C LEU A 156 -4.66 12.15 -3.83
N SER A 157 -5.06 11.62 -5.00
CA SER A 157 -6.34 10.95 -5.17
C SER A 157 -6.47 9.72 -4.26
N SER A 158 -5.41 8.95 -4.05
CA SER A 158 -5.39 7.81 -3.13
C SER A 158 -5.62 8.25 -1.68
N VAL A 159 -4.92 9.27 -1.22
CA VAL A 159 -5.09 9.81 0.15
C VAL A 159 -6.51 10.34 0.37
N LEU A 160 -7.04 11.12 -0.57
CA LEU A 160 -8.42 11.62 -0.48
C LEU A 160 -9.43 10.48 -0.51
N SER A 161 -9.22 9.47 -1.36
CA SER A 161 -10.08 8.29 -1.43
C SER A 161 -10.09 7.50 -0.13
N GLN A 162 -8.98 7.47 0.60
CA GLN A 162 -8.91 6.83 1.91
C GLN A 162 -9.81 7.53 2.93
N ILE A 163 -9.81 8.87 2.96
CA ILE A 163 -10.70 9.66 3.80
C ILE A 163 -12.17 9.39 3.44
N ILE A 164 -12.47 9.41 2.14
CA ILE A 164 -13.81 9.16 1.61
C ILE A 164 -14.30 7.76 1.99
N ASN A 165 -13.48 6.72 1.81
CA ASN A 165 -13.86 5.34 2.12
C ASN A 165 -14.02 5.07 3.62
N SER A 166 -13.31 5.79 4.49
CA SER A 166 -13.42 5.62 5.94
C SER A 166 -14.61 6.36 6.56
N TRP A 167 -15.12 7.40 5.87
CA TRP A 167 -16.22 8.21 6.39
C TRP A 167 -17.51 7.43 6.71
N PRO A 168 -18.00 6.50 5.86
CA PRO A 168 -19.17 5.67 6.21
C PRO A 168 -18.93 4.78 7.42
N ASN A 169 -17.72 4.22 7.55
CA ASN A 169 -17.40 3.33 8.64
C ASN A 169 -17.41 4.02 10.00
N ARG A 170 -17.22 5.34 10.06
CA ARG A 170 -17.47 6.12 11.27
C ARG A 170 -18.94 6.03 11.71
N LYS A 171 -19.89 6.06 10.75
CA LYS A 171 -21.34 5.98 11.06
C LYS A 171 -21.81 4.55 11.26
N LEU A 172 -21.32 3.62 10.45
CA LEU A 172 -21.75 2.22 10.46
C LEU A 172 -21.17 1.43 11.63
N LEU A 173 -19.87 1.63 11.90
CA LEU A 173 -19.10 0.82 12.86
C LEU A 173 -18.52 1.64 14.03
N GLY A 174 -18.66 2.97 14.03
CA GLY A 174 -17.96 3.82 15.00
C GLY A 174 -16.43 3.79 14.83
N TYR A 175 -15.93 3.53 13.61
CA TYR A 175 -14.51 3.40 13.31
C TYR A 175 -14.08 4.46 12.29
N GLY A 176 -13.65 5.62 12.81
CA GLY A 176 -13.34 6.80 12.01
C GLY A 176 -11.92 6.81 11.44
N TYR A 177 -11.66 7.73 10.50
CA TYR A 177 -10.38 7.87 9.81
C TYR A 177 -9.18 8.05 10.75
N LEU A 178 -9.32 8.93 11.76
CA LEU A 178 -8.23 9.19 12.71
C LEU A 178 -7.88 7.96 13.56
N GLU A 179 -8.88 7.15 13.91
CA GLU A 179 -8.68 5.89 14.62
C GLU A 179 -7.92 4.89 13.72
N GLN A 180 -8.32 4.81 12.44
CA GLN A 180 -7.61 3.98 11.44
C GLN A 180 -6.16 4.42 11.26
N VAL A 181 -5.90 5.74 11.14
CA VAL A 181 -4.53 6.28 11.05
C VAL A 181 -3.71 5.88 12.26
N ARG A 182 -4.25 6.01 13.47
CA ARG A 182 -3.57 5.61 14.71
C ARG A 182 -3.24 4.12 14.71
N ASP A 183 -4.09 3.29 14.14
CA ASP A 183 -3.93 1.85 14.09
C ASP A 183 -2.84 1.41 13.11
N PHE A 184 -2.71 2.04 11.94
CA PHE A 184 -1.69 1.63 10.96
C PHE A 184 -0.39 2.45 10.99
N ALA A 185 -0.38 3.63 11.63
CA ALA A 185 0.79 4.51 11.67
C ALA A 185 2.05 3.85 12.26
N PRO A 186 1.99 3.06 13.34
CA PRO A 186 3.19 2.41 13.89
C PRO A 186 3.88 1.50 12.88
N GLY A 187 3.11 0.69 12.13
CA GLY A 187 3.65 -0.19 11.09
C GLY A 187 4.30 0.58 9.94
N ILE A 188 3.69 1.70 9.52
CA ILE A 188 4.25 2.56 8.46
C ILE A 188 5.52 3.25 8.96
N LEU A 189 5.52 3.81 10.17
CA LEU A 189 6.71 4.47 10.73
C LEU A 189 7.89 3.50 10.84
N LEU A 190 7.62 2.28 11.28
CA LEU A 190 8.64 1.23 11.33
C LEU A 190 9.16 0.87 9.93
N ALA A 191 8.27 0.76 8.93
CA ALA A 191 8.66 0.49 7.55
C ALA A 191 9.48 1.64 6.94
N VAL A 192 9.17 2.89 7.26
CA VAL A 192 9.96 4.05 6.85
C VAL A 192 11.34 4.03 7.50
N ALA A 193 11.42 3.75 8.81
CA ALA A 193 12.70 3.61 9.52
C ALA A 193 13.56 2.49 8.91
N MET A 194 12.97 1.33 8.62
CA MET A 194 13.61 0.25 7.87
C MET A 194 14.11 0.75 6.52
N GLY A 195 13.28 1.45 5.76
CA GLY A 195 13.64 2.00 4.45
C GLY A 195 14.84 2.94 4.52
N ILE A 196 14.91 3.82 5.51
CA ILE A 196 16.06 4.71 5.73
C ILE A 196 17.32 3.89 6.01
N CYS A 197 17.27 2.88 6.88
CA CYS A 197 18.40 2.00 7.12
C CYS A 197 18.88 1.29 5.84
N VAL A 198 17.95 0.76 5.05
CA VAL A 198 18.22 0.12 3.76
C VAL A 198 18.85 1.11 2.78
N TYR A 199 18.37 2.35 2.74
CA TYR A 199 18.90 3.38 1.89
C TYR A 199 20.35 3.74 2.24
N LEU A 200 20.66 3.86 3.52
CA LEU A 200 22.02 4.13 4.00
C LEU A 200 23.02 3.03 3.61
N ILE A 201 22.60 1.78 3.60
CA ILE A 201 23.42 0.65 3.12
C ILE A 201 23.77 0.83 1.63
N GLY A 202 22.90 1.47 0.85
CA GLY A 202 23.13 1.75 -0.57
C GLY A 202 24.31 2.68 -0.88
N TYR A 203 24.84 3.41 0.11
CA TYR A 203 26.05 4.24 -0.04
C TYR A 203 27.35 3.44 0.07
N ILE A 204 27.29 2.18 0.48
CA ILE A 204 28.47 1.31 0.55
C ILE A 204 28.85 0.92 -0.89
N SER A 205 30.08 1.18 -1.28
CA SER A 205 30.60 0.90 -2.64
C SER A 205 30.85 -0.60 -2.84
N LEU A 206 29.78 -1.37 -3.03
CA LEU A 206 29.81 -2.80 -3.32
C LEU A 206 29.13 -3.09 -4.69
N PRO A 207 29.38 -4.24 -5.31
CA PRO A 207 28.64 -4.65 -6.50
C PRO A 207 27.13 -4.62 -6.27
N THR A 208 26.36 -4.14 -7.25
CA THR A 208 24.90 -3.88 -7.12
C THR A 208 24.11 -5.09 -6.59
N ILE A 209 24.48 -6.30 -7.02
CA ILE A 209 23.82 -7.56 -6.55
C ILE A 209 24.08 -7.77 -5.06
N VAL A 210 25.31 -7.58 -4.60
CA VAL A 210 25.70 -7.76 -3.20
C VAL A 210 25.02 -6.71 -2.33
N THR A 211 25.04 -5.44 -2.78
CA THR A 211 24.33 -4.36 -2.08
C THR A 211 22.85 -4.66 -1.92
N LEU A 212 22.18 -5.09 -3.00
CA LEU A 212 20.75 -5.43 -2.95
C LEU A 212 20.49 -6.61 -2.00
N GLY A 213 21.32 -7.64 -2.02
CA GLY A 213 21.22 -8.76 -1.09
C GLY A 213 21.32 -8.31 0.37
N ILE A 214 22.34 -7.50 0.68
CA ILE A 214 22.51 -6.96 2.04
C ILE A 214 21.33 -6.07 2.43
N GLN A 215 20.84 -5.22 1.54
CA GLN A 215 19.68 -4.36 1.78
C GLN A 215 18.42 -5.16 2.12
N ILE A 216 18.14 -6.25 1.39
CA ILE A 216 16.97 -7.10 1.65
C ILE A 216 17.10 -7.80 3.01
N PHE A 217 18.25 -8.44 3.28
CA PHE A 217 18.45 -9.15 4.55
C PHE A 217 18.48 -8.20 5.76
N ALA A 218 19.18 -7.07 5.65
CA ALA A 218 19.24 -6.09 6.73
C ALA A 218 17.88 -5.44 6.97
N GLY A 219 17.12 -5.12 5.91
CA GLY A 219 15.77 -4.60 6.02
C GLY A 219 14.83 -5.58 6.72
N ALA A 220 14.82 -6.85 6.30
CA ALA A 220 14.00 -7.88 6.94
C ALA A 220 14.40 -8.09 8.41
N ALA A 221 15.70 -8.20 8.70
CA ALA A 221 16.21 -8.36 10.06
C ALA A 221 15.84 -7.16 10.95
N PHE A 222 15.97 -5.93 10.43
CA PHE A 222 15.58 -4.72 11.14
C PHE A 222 14.08 -4.71 11.43
N TYR A 223 13.23 -4.92 10.42
CA TYR A 223 11.78 -4.87 10.58
C TYR A 223 11.27 -5.92 11.56
N ILE A 224 11.69 -7.18 11.40
CA ILE A 224 11.32 -8.28 12.28
C ILE A 224 11.90 -8.09 13.69
N GLY A 225 13.17 -7.72 13.80
CA GLY A 225 13.85 -7.51 15.07
C GLY A 225 13.22 -6.39 15.89
N VAL A 226 12.95 -5.22 15.30
CA VAL A 226 12.31 -4.10 15.99
C VAL A 226 10.85 -4.43 16.32
N SER A 227 10.11 -5.14 15.44
CA SER A 227 8.75 -5.59 15.72
C SER A 227 8.69 -6.52 16.93
N ALA A 228 9.66 -7.43 17.05
CA ALA A 228 9.76 -8.33 18.19
C ALA A 228 10.14 -7.59 19.49
N LEU A 229 11.05 -6.61 19.41
CA LEU A 229 11.46 -5.79 20.56
C LEU A 229 10.31 -4.91 21.08
N LEU A 230 9.54 -4.30 20.16
CA LEU A 230 8.40 -3.45 20.49
C LEU A 230 7.14 -4.26 20.81
N LYS A 231 7.17 -5.59 20.66
CA LYS A 231 6.02 -6.49 20.87
C LYS A 231 4.78 -6.02 20.15
N LEU A 232 4.92 -5.71 18.85
CA LEU A 232 3.79 -5.26 18.05
C LEU A 232 2.74 -6.35 17.94
N GLU A 233 1.47 -6.01 18.19
CA GLU A 233 0.34 -6.94 18.15
C GLU A 233 0.23 -7.69 16.82
N GLU A 234 0.52 -6.98 15.71
CA GLU A 234 0.47 -7.53 14.35
C GLU A 234 1.53 -8.61 14.15
N PHE A 235 2.72 -8.40 14.71
CA PHE A 235 3.82 -9.36 14.65
C PHE A 235 3.47 -10.62 15.43
N GLU A 236 3.01 -10.47 16.67
CA GLU A 236 2.62 -11.61 17.51
C GLU A 236 1.48 -12.43 16.90
N TYR A 237 0.48 -11.72 16.33
CA TYR A 237 -0.63 -12.34 15.64
C TYR A 237 -0.19 -13.18 14.43
N LEU A 238 0.64 -12.60 13.54
CA LEU A 238 1.16 -13.32 12.37
C LEU A 238 2.03 -14.50 12.77
N LEU A 239 2.86 -14.34 13.79
CA LEU A 239 3.72 -15.39 14.31
C LEU A 239 2.90 -16.55 14.90
N GLY A 240 1.80 -16.24 15.59
CA GLY A 240 0.82 -17.20 16.08
C GLY A 240 0.15 -17.97 14.94
N MET A 241 -0.24 -17.29 13.86
CA MET A 241 -0.81 -17.94 12.67
C MET A 241 0.20 -18.90 12.03
N ILE A 242 1.43 -18.45 11.77
CA ILE A 242 2.48 -19.30 11.17
C ILE A 242 2.73 -20.54 12.02
N LYS A 243 2.85 -20.37 13.34
CA LYS A 243 3.03 -21.50 14.26
C LYS A 243 1.87 -22.51 14.23
N SER A 244 0.64 -22.03 14.05
CA SER A 244 -0.54 -22.90 13.95
C SER A 244 -0.57 -23.69 12.64
N PHE A 245 -0.07 -23.12 11.53
CA PHE A 245 0.06 -23.83 10.25
C PHE A 245 1.18 -24.88 10.27
N LEU A 246 2.30 -24.61 10.95
CA LEU A 246 3.43 -25.54 11.04
C LEU A 246 3.16 -26.72 12.00
N LYS A 247 2.13 -26.64 12.85
CA LYS A 247 1.72 -27.72 13.77
C LYS A 247 0.67 -28.66 13.18
N LYS A 248 0.15 -28.38 11.99
CA LYS A 248 -0.74 -29.27 11.23
C LYS A 248 0.06 -30.06 10.20
#